data_1944ef683ffa78061d2e05d09d39ca4b
#
_entry.id   1944ef683ffa78061d2e05d09d39ca4b
#
_cell.length_a   1.000
_cell.length_b   1.000
_cell.length_c   1.000
_cell.angle_alpha   90.00
_cell.angle_beta   90.00
_cell.angle_gamma   90.00
#
_symmetry.space_group_name_H-M   'P 1'
#
loop_
_entity.id
_entity.type
_entity.pdbx_description
1 polymer ?
#
loop_
_entity_poly.entity_id
_entity_poly.type
_entity_poly.pdbx_seq_one_letter_code
_entity_poly.pdbx_strand_id
1 'polypeptide(L)'
;EKIPTVEVVLTILHAGGKFGGEGYKVSGGLHGVGVSVVNALSSRVEVNVKRDGKEYEIDFDHGHTKTKLHEIGAADHAGTKVTFWPDPEIFAETTVYDYDTLAARFREMAFLNKGLKITMHDERENTSEVVSGKAAEPRTEVFQFMGGIIDFVKYLNKGKETLNEPIYFSAENADGTVEVAMQWSTSYSTNSVMAFANNINTH
;
A
#
# COMPACT_ATOMS: atom_id res chain seq x y z
N GLU A 1 15.16 -26.55 13.03
CA GLU A 1 15.66 -25.23 12.53
C GLU A 1 14.55 -24.22 12.69
N LYS A 2 14.87 -22.99 13.16
CA LYS A 2 13.88 -21.93 13.23
C LYS A 2 13.70 -21.36 11.81
N ILE A 3 12.47 -21.38 11.31
CA ILE A 3 12.12 -20.81 10.01
C ILE A 3 12.25 -19.26 10.13
N PRO A 4 12.91 -18.57 9.20
CA PRO A 4 12.99 -17.10 9.20
C PRO A 4 11.61 -16.46 9.16
N THR A 5 11.43 -15.32 9.85
CA THR A 5 10.13 -14.63 9.89
C THR A 5 9.62 -14.24 8.51
N VAL A 6 10.52 -13.83 7.60
CA VAL A 6 10.15 -13.48 6.22
C VAL A 6 9.56 -14.67 5.47
N GLU A 7 10.09 -15.87 5.67
CA GLU A 7 9.55 -17.10 5.08
C GLU A 7 8.18 -17.43 5.68
N VAL A 8 8.04 -17.33 7.01
CA VAL A 8 6.78 -17.59 7.72
C VAL A 8 5.65 -16.72 7.19
N VAL A 9 5.86 -15.40 7.09
CA VAL A 9 4.78 -14.47 6.67
C VAL A 9 4.41 -14.61 5.19
N LEU A 10 5.31 -15.14 4.37
CA LEU A 10 5.07 -15.35 2.93
C LEU A 10 4.49 -16.72 2.60
N THR A 11 4.66 -17.74 3.47
CA THR A 11 4.24 -19.12 3.17
C THR A 11 3.15 -19.66 4.09
N ILE A 12 2.95 -19.06 5.27
CA ILE A 12 2.00 -19.54 6.26
C ILE A 12 0.83 -18.57 6.38
N LEU A 13 -0.39 -19.07 6.15
CA LEU A 13 -1.61 -18.31 6.34
C LEU A 13 -1.82 -17.99 7.83
N HIS A 14 -2.41 -16.83 8.10
CA HIS A 14 -2.67 -16.34 9.46
C HIS A 14 -1.42 -16.17 10.33
N ALA A 15 -0.25 -16.05 9.70
CA ALA A 15 1.01 -15.73 10.36
C ALA A 15 1.30 -14.24 10.25
N GLY A 16 1.87 -13.66 11.30
CA GLY A 16 2.31 -12.26 11.29
C GLY A 16 2.27 -11.60 12.66
N GLY A 17 3.02 -10.50 12.81
CA GLY A 17 3.16 -9.74 14.06
C GLY A 17 1.94 -8.89 14.45
N LYS A 18 0.82 -8.99 13.71
CA LYS A 18 -0.42 -8.23 13.97
C LYS A 18 -1.32 -8.89 15.02
N PHE A 19 -1.03 -10.14 15.37
CA PHE A 19 -1.79 -10.92 16.34
C PHE A 19 -1.08 -10.88 17.71
N GLY A 20 -1.52 -9.96 18.59
CA GLY A 20 -1.11 -9.92 19.99
C GLY A 20 0.21 -9.22 20.30
N GLY A 21 0.71 -8.33 19.44
CA GLY A 21 1.94 -7.55 19.68
C GLY A 21 1.70 -6.04 19.62
N GLU A 22 2.43 -5.26 20.41
CA GLU A 22 2.41 -3.78 20.43
C GLU A 22 3.02 -3.13 19.15
N GLY A 23 3.38 -3.95 18.13
CA GLY A 23 4.14 -3.49 16.95
C GLY A 23 3.36 -2.68 15.92
N TYR A 24 2.02 -2.71 15.94
CA TYR A 24 1.19 -2.03 14.95
C TYR A 24 0.04 -1.29 15.62
N LYS A 25 0.07 0.04 15.59
CA LYS A 25 -1.03 0.89 16.09
C LYS A 25 -2.25 0.84 15.16
N VAL A 26 -2.04 0.74 13.85
CA VAL A 26 -3.08 0.62 12.83
C VAL A 26 -2.66 -0.44 11.82
N SER A 27 -3.53 -1.34 11.45
CA SER A 27 -3.23 -2.37 10.47
C SER A 27 -4.43 -2.59 9.54
N GLY A 28 -4.24 -2.30 8.26
CA GLY A 28 -5.20 -2.56 7.20
C GLY A 28 -5.24 -4.02 6.81
N GLY A 29 -5.57 -4.91 7.68
CA GLY A 29 -5.68 -6.34 7.40
C GLY A 29 -5.63 -7.13 8.69
N LEU A 30 -6.70 -7.85 8.97
CA LEU A 30 -6.90 -8.57 10.22
C LEU A 30 -6.61 -10.07 10.12
N HIS A 31 -6.36 -10.59 8.91
CA HIS A 31 -6.31 -12.03 8.69
C HIS A 31 -4.89 -12.59 8.51
N GLY A 32 -3.84 -11.74 8.36
CA GLY A 32 -2.46 -12.19 8.17
C GLY A 32 -2.24 -13.03 6.91
N VAL A 33 -3.00 -12.74 5.83
CA VAL A 33 -2.95 -13.51 4.59
C VAL A 33 -2.49 -12.70 3.38
N GLY A 34 -2.45 -11.36 3.45
CA GLY A 34 -2.22 -10.52 2.28
C GLY A 34 -0.93 -10.84 1.52
N VAL A 35 0.19 -10.91 2.21
CA VAL A 35 1.48 -11.15 1.57
C VAL A 35 1.67 -12.62 1.14
N SER A 36 1.11 -13.58 1.88
CA SER A 36 1.14 -14.99 1.49
C SER A 36 0.26 -15.26 0.27
N VAL A 37 -0.87 -14.53 0.13
CA VAL A 37 -1.71 -14.58 -1.09
C VAL A 37 -0.96 -14.00 -2.28
N VAL A 38 -0.25 -12.86 -2.13
CA VAL A 38 0.59 -12.32 -3.21
C VAL A 38 1.62 -13.36 -3.66
N ASN A 39 2.28 -14.04 -2.71
CA ASN A 39 3.23 -15.10 -3.04
C ASN A 39 2.57 -16.27 -3.79
N ALA A 40 1.42 -16.75 -3.31
CA ALA A 40 0.70 -17.85 -3.93
C ALA A 40 0.14 -17.54 -5.34
N LEU A 41 -0.15 -16.26 -5.62
CA LEU A 41 -0.67 -15.79 -6.91
C LEU A 41 0.45 -15.30 -7.86
N SER A 42 1.70 -15.51 -7.52
CA SER A 42 2.86 -15.08 -8.30
C SER A 42 3.63 -16.28 -8.82
N SER A 43 4.06 -16.23 -10.08
CA SER A 43 4.99 -17.20 -10.63
C SER A 43 6.37 -17.12 -9.95
N ARG A 44 6.75 -15.93 -9.48
CA ARG A 44 7.99 -15.69 -8.73
C ARG A 44 7.82 -14.55 -7.74
N VAL A 45 8.46 -14.66 -6.58
CA VAL A 45 8.63 -13.58 -5.62
C VAL A 45 10.08 -13.54 -5.13
N GLU A 46 10.69 -12.37 -5.12
CA GLU A 46 12.01 -12.11 -4.53
C GLU A 46 11.85 -11.14 -3.37
N VAL A 47 12.49 -11.42 -2.25
CA VAL A 47 12.47 -10.54 -1.09
C VAL A 47 13.90 -10.25 -0.63
N ASN A 48 14.26 -8.97 -0.63
CA ASN A 48 15.50 -8.49 -0.07
C ASN A 48 15.19 -7.80 1.28
N VAL A 49 15.86 -8.22 2.34
CA VAL A 49 15.73 -7.66 3.69
C VAL A 49 17.06 -7.05 4.11
N LYS A 50 17.06 -5.74 4.37
CA LYS A 50 18.21 -5.01 4.92
C LYS A 50 18.01 -4.81 6.41
N ARG A 51 18.88 -5.44 7.22
CA ARG A 51 18.77 -5.40 8.66
C ARG A 51 20.14 -5.64 9.31
N ASP A 52 20.42 -4.93 10.41
CA ASP A 52 21.60 -5.11 11.24
C ASP A 52 22.92 -5.02 10.43
N GLY A 53 22.98 -4.08 9.47
CA GLY A 53 24.15 -3.84 8.62
C GLY A 53 24.34 -4.85 7.49
N LYS A 54 23.40 -5.76 7.27
CA LYS A 54 23.45 -6.82 6.26
C LYS A 54 22.24 -6.82 5.36
N GLU A 55 22.43 -7.29 4.13
CA GLU A 55 21.37 -7.55 3.17
C GLU A 55 21.21 -9.05 2.96
N TYR A 56 19.97 -9.51 3.03
CA TYR A 56 19.58 -10.91 2.87
C TYR A 56 18.59 -11.04 1.73
N GLU A 57 18.60 -12.20 1.06
CA GLU A 57 17.67 -12.52 -0.02
C GLU A 57 17.01 -13.88 0.21
N ILE A 58 15.76 -13.99 -0.19
CA ILE A 58 14.96 -15.21 -0.25
C ILE A 58 14.06 -15.18 -1.47
N ASP A 59 13.97 -16.30 -2.19
CA ASP A 59 13.16 -16.45 -3.39
C ASP A 59 12.06 -17.49 -3.20
N PHE A 60 10.94 -17.23 -3.89
CA PHE A 60 9.79 -18.12 -3.95
C PHE A 60 9.38 -18.38 -5.40
N ASP A 61 8.81 -19.53 -5.63
CA ASP A 61 8.29 -20.01 -6.92
C ASP A 61 6.90 -20.58 -6.67
N HIS A 62 5.85 -19.97 -7.25
CA HIS A 62 4.44 -20.36 -7.07
C HIS A 62 4.07 -20.60 -5.59
N GLY A 63 4.43 -19.68 -4.72
CA GLY A 63 4.13 -19.74 -3.28
C GLY A 63 5.08 -20.61 -2.44
N HIS A 64 5.99 -21.36 -3.05
CA HIS A 64 6.93 -22.24 -2.36
C HIS A 64 8.33 -21.63 -2.26
N THR A 65 8.99 -21.81 -1.12
CA THR A 65 10.38 -21.36 -0.94
C THR A 65 11.30 -22.08 -1.91
N LYS A 66 11.92 -21.34 -2.83
CA LYS A 66 12.88 -21.83 -3.81
C LYS A 66 14.31 -21.78 -3.27
N THR A 67 14.69 -20.62 -2.73
CA THR A 67 16.01 -20.39 -2.16
C THR A 67 15.84 -20.00 -0.71
N LYS A 68 16.56 -20.61 0.21
CA LYS A 68 16.53 -20.23 1.64
C LYS A 68 17.15 -18.85 1.84
N LEU A 69 16.70 -18.17 2.90
CA LEU A 69 17.25 -16.87 3.29
C LEU A 69 18.77 -16.97 3.47
N HIS A 70 19.51 -16.15 2.73
CA HIS A 70 20.96 -16.08 2.76
C HIS A 70 21.45 -14.63 2.67
N GLU A 71 22.65 -14.37 3.21
CA GLU A 71 23.28 -13.07 3.15
C GLU A 71 23.86 -12.83 1.75
N ILE A 72 23.57 -11.67 1.16
CA ILE A 72 24.07 -11.26 -0.16
C ILE A 72 25.04 -10.06 -0.10
N GLY A 73 25.09 -9.36 1.02
CA GLY A 73 26.00 -8.20 1.15
C GLY A 73 25.80 -7.40 2.42
N ALA A 74 26.51 -6.26 2.47
CA ALA A 74 26.36 -5.26 3.52
C ALA A 74 25.22 -4.29 3.17
N ALA A 75 24.57 -3.74 4.19
CA ALA A 75 23.53 -2.71 4.03
C ALA A 75 23.86 -1.50 4.93
N ASP A 76 23.64 -0.30 4.40
CA ASP A 76 23.84 0.98 5.07
C ASP A 76 22.57 1.50 5.78
N HIS A 77 21.41 0.95 5.43
CA HIS A 77 20.11 1.30 6.02
C HIS A 77 19.23 0.06 6.17
N ALA A 78 18.22 0.15 7.01
CA ALA A 78 17.21 -0.90 7.16
C ALA A 78 16.08 -0.71 6.13
N GLY A 79 15.54 -1.82 5.64
CA GLY A 79 14.42 -1.79 4.70
C GLY A 79 14.06 -3.16 4.16
N THR A 80 12.95 -3.23 3.43
CA THR A 80 12.50 -4.45 2.75
C THR A 80 12.08 -4.09 1.33
N LYS A 81 12.58 -4.87 0.37
CA LYS A 81 12.15 -4.82 -1.03
C LYS A 81 11.45 -6.14 -1.35
N VAL A 82 10.25 -6.05 -1.91
CA VAL A 82 9.50 -7.20 -2.42
C VAL A 82 9.28 -7.00 -3.90
N THR A 83 9.75 -7.93 -4.70
CA THR A 83 9.52 -7.96 -6.15
C THR A 83 8.69 -9.21 -6.46
N PHE A 84 7.63 -9.05 -7.22
CA PHE A 84 6.76 -10.17 -7.57
C PHE A 84 6.29 -10.09 -9.01
N TRP A 85 6.07 -11.25 -9.59
CA TRP A 85 5.57 -11.43 -10.97
C TRP A 85 4.23 -12.14 -10.89
N PRO A 86 3.11 -11.46 -11.21
CA PRO A 86 1.79 -12.10 -11.25
C PRO A 86 1.83 -13.31 -12.18
N ASP A 87 1.20 -14.41 -11.76
CA ASP A 87 1.17 -15.63 -12.55
C ASP A 87 0.18 -15.50 -13.71
N PRO A 88 0.63 -15.57 -14.99
CA PRO A 88 -0.25 -15.47 -16.15
C PRO A 88 -1.20 -16.66 -16.30
N GLU A 89 -0.94 -17.80 -15.67
CA GLU A 89 -1.88 -18.93 -15.66
C GLU A 89 -3.09 -18.63 -14.76
N ILE A 90 -2.88 -17.86 -13.68
CA ILE A 90 -3.95 -17.43 -12.77
C ILE A 90 -4.62 -16.18 -13.31
N PHE A 91 -3.83 -15.19 -13.74
CA PHE A 91 -4.31 -13.91 -14.29
C PHE A 91 -4.36 -13.96 -15.81
N ALA A 92 -5.19 -14.87 -16.35
CA ALA A 92 -5.25 -15.16 -17.78
C ALA A 92 -5.70 -13.98 -18.65
N GLU A 93 -6.48 -13.03 -18.10
CA GLU A 93 -6.97 -11.88 -18.85
C GLU A 93 -5.88 -10.80 -19.00
N THR A 94 -5.17 -10.49 -17.93
CA THR A 94 -4.07 -9.52 -17.93
C THR A 94 -3.21 -9.59 -16.69
N THR A 95 -1.91 -9.37 -16.86
CA THR A 95 -0.96 -9.12 -15.77
C THR A 95 -0.51 -7.66 -15.73
N VAL A 96 -1.10 -6.80 -16.57
CA VAL A 96 -0.76 -5.38 -16.67
C VAL A 96 -1.55 -4.58 -15.64
N TYR A 97 -0.82 -3.87 -14.78
CA TYR A 97 -1.42 -2.99 -13.78
C TYR A 97 -1.97 -1.71 -14.41
N ASP A 98 -3.18 -1.32 -13.99
CA ASP A 98 -3.74 -0.01 -14.30
C ASP A 98 -3.15 1.05 -13.36
N TYR A 99 -2.52 2.06 -13.96
CA TYR A 99 -1.83 3.12 -13.21
C TYR A 99 -2.81 3.93 -12.35
N ASP A 100 -3.92 4.36 -12.93
CA ASP A 100 -4.84 5.29 -12.27
C ASP A 100 -5.55 4.62 -11.10
N THR A 101 -5.87 3.34 -11.22
CA THR A 101 -6.42 2.51 -10.13
C THR A 101 -5.43 2.43 -8.96
N LEU A 102 -4.15 2.15 -9.23
CA LEU A 102 -3.12 2.08 -8.19
C LEU A 102 -2.88 3.46 -7.56
N ALA A 103 -2.78 4.51 -8.37
CA ALA A 103 -2.58 5.88 -7.90
C ALA A 103 -3.72 6.35 -7.01
N ALA A 104 -4.98 6.05 -7.38
CA ALA A 104 -6.15 6.36 -6.57
C ALA A 104 -6.08 5.66 -5.20
N ARG A 105 -5.71 4.38 -5.17
CA ARG A 105 -5.59 3.61 -3.93
C ARG A 105 -4.43 4.08 -3.05
N PHE A 106 -3.26 4.38 -3.61
CA PHE A 106 -2.13 4.91 -2.86
C PHE A 106 -2.43 6.31 -2.28
N ARG A 107 -3.14 7.14 -3.02
CA ARG A 107 -3.60 8.45 -2.55
C ARG A 107 -4.54 8.31 -1.36
N GLU A 108 -5.52 7.41 -1.44
CA GLU A 108 -6.43 7.11 -0.33
C GLU A 108 -5.66 6.62 0.90
N MET A 109 -4.75 5.68 0.74
CA MET A 109 -3.91 5.18 1.84
C MET A 109 -3.06 6.29 2.47
N ALA A 110 -2.51 7.21 1.68
CA ALA A 110 -1.74 8.33 2.19
C ALA A 110 -2.59 9.36 2.95
N PHE A 111 -3.85 9.58 2.55
CA PHE A 111 -4.80 10.40 3.30
C PHE A 111 -5.18 9.78 4.65
N LEU A 112 -5.41 8.47 4.67
CA LEU A 112 -5.79 7.73 5.89
C LEU A 112 -4.64 7.58 6.89
N ASN A 113 -3.39 7.73 6.43
CA ASN A 113 -2.20 7.60 7.26
C ASN A 113 -1.40 8.91 7.23
N LYS A 114 -1.81 9.85 8.08
CA LYS A 114 -1.20 11.19 8.19
C LYS A 114 0.32 11.14 8.20
N GLY A 115 0.94 11.83 7.23
CA GLY A 115 2.39 11.94 7.10
C GLY A 115 3.09 10.75 6.39
N LEU A 116 2.38 9.65 6.12
CA LEU A 116 2.91 8.56 5.32
C LEU A 116 3.27 9.05 3.92
N LYS A 117 4.50 8.79 3.48
CA LYS A 117 4.96 9.09 2.12
C LYS A 117 4.94 7.80 1.28
N ILE A 118 4.16 7.83 0.20
CA ILE A 118 4.14 6.77 -0.81
C ILE A 118 4.65 7.38 -2.11
N THR A 119 5.66 6.76 -2.72
CA THR A 119 6.14 7.12 -4.05
C THR A 119 5.78 5.99 -5.01
N MET A 120 5.06 6.32 -6.06
CA MET A 120 4.74 5.42 -7.17
C MET A 120 5.59 5.80 -8.36
N HIS A 121 6.26 4.81 -8.94
CA HIS A 121 7.10 4.99 -10.12
C HIS A 121 6.72 3.95 -11.16
N ASP A 122 6.32 4.40 -12.35
CA ASP A 122 5.97 3.54 -13.48
C ASP A 122 7.07 3.63 -14.53
N GLU A 123 7.84 2.56 -14.68
CA GLU A 123 8.95 2.46 -15.63
C GLU A 123 8.50 1.99 -17.01
N ARG A 124 7.22 1.68 -17.20
CA ARG A 124 6.70 1.25 -18.51
C ARG A 124 6.77 2.42 -19.50
N GLU A 125 7.15 2.12 -20.72
CA GLU A 125 7.07 3.10 -21.81
C GLU A 125 5.60 3.45 -22.06
N ASN A 126 5.27 4.73 -21.98
CA ASN A 126 3.91 5.24 -22.20
C ASN A 126 3.65 5.29 -23.72
N THR A 127 3.17 4.20 -24.28
CA THR A 127 2.91 4.06 -25.72
C THR A 127 1.82 5.00 -26.23
N SER A 128 1.00 5.60 -25.34
CA SER A 128 -0.07 6.54 -25.71
C SER A 128 0.43 7.97 -26.01
N GLU A 129 1.66 8.36 -25.64
CA GLU A 129 2.21 9.70 -25.87
C GLU A 129 3.23 9.79 -27.03
N VAL A 130 3.39 8.74 -27.83
CA VAL A 130 4.30 8.72 -29.01
C VAL A 130 3.82 9.63 -30.16
N VAL A 131 2.92 10.58 -29.93
CA VAL A 131 2.46 11.55 -30.95
C VAL A 131 3.52 12.61 -31.27
N SER A 132 4.61 12.74 -30.51
CA SER A 132 5.62 13.79 -30.71
C SER A 132 7.08 13.33 -30.87
N GLY A 133 7.33 12.02 -31.02
CA GLY A 133 8.70 11.51 -31.28
C GLY A 133 9.68 11.62 -30.10
N LYS A 134 9.19 11.90 -28.88
CA LYS A 134 9.98 11.80 -27.64
C LYS A 134 9.63 10.50 -26.93
N ALA A 135 10.65 9.77 -26.48
CA ALA A 135 10.44 8.66 -25.56
C ALA A 135 9.69 9.19 -24.31
N ALA A 136 8.60 8.53 -23.92
CA ALA A 136 7.85 8.91 -22.74
C ALA A 136 8.75 8.77 -21.51
N GLU A 137 8.80 9.83 -20.69
CA GLU A 137 9.54 9.78 -19.43
C GLU A 137 8.79 8.89 -18.43
N PRO A 138 9.51 8.15 -17.55
CA PRO A 138 8.89 7.37 -16.49
C PRO A 138 7.97 8.24 -15.63
N ARG A 139 6.73 7.78 -15.39
CA ARG A 139 5.77 8.52 -14.60
C ARG A 139 6.02 8.29 -13.10
N THR A 140 6.29 9.38 -12.37
CA THR A 140 6.49 9.34 -10.92
C THR A 140 5.48 10.22 -10.22
N GLU A 141 4.79 9.70 -9.21
CA GLU A 141 3.87 10.46 -8.36
C GLU A 141 4.18 10.20 -6.88
N VAL A 142 4.11 11.26 -6.07
CA VAL A 142 4.35 11.20 -4.62
C VAL A 142 3.08 11.57 -3.89
N PHE A 143 2.62 10.69 -3.02
CA PHE A 143 1.47 10.88 -2.15
C PHE A 143 1.96 11.08 -0.72
N GLN A 144 1.73 12.26 -0.15
CA GLN A 144 2.03 12.56 1.25
C GLN A 144 1.11 13.70 1.71
N PHE A 145 0.30 13.45 2.73
CA PHE A 145 -0.67 14.42 3.23
C PHE A 145 -0.49 14.62 4.74
N MET A 146 0.00 15.81 5.10
CA MET A 146 0.28 16.15 6.50
C MET A 146 -0.98 16.47 7.29
N GLY A 147 -2.09 16.81 6.63
CA GLY A 147 -3.41 17.01 7.23
C GLY A 147 -4.25 15.73 7.36
N GLY A 148 -3.81 14.60 6.78
CA GLY A 148 -4.54 13.34 6.86
C GLY A 148 -5.95 13.44 6.26
N ILE A 149 -6.98 13.02 7.01
CA ILE A 149 -8.38 13.04 6.53
C ILE A 149 -8.95 14.45 6.34
N ILE A 150 -8.34 15.50 6.92
CA ILE A 150 -8.68 16.89 6.61
C ILE A 150 -8.34 17.20 5.14
N ASP A 151 -7.15 16.80 4.70
CA ASP A 151 -6.71 16.97 3.32
C ASP A 151 -7.57 16.11 2.37
N PHE A 152 -8.03 14.94 2.85
CA PHE A 152 -8.93 14.08 2.08
C PHE A 152 -10.27 14.77 1.81
N VAL A 153 -10.90 15.35 2.81
CA VAL A 153 -12.15 16.11 2.63
C VAL A 153 -11.96 17.29 1.67
N LYS A 154 -10.85 18.02 1.79
CA LYS A 154 -10.51 19.11 0.85
C LYS A 154 -10.33 18.58 -0.58
N TYR A 155 -9.71 17.43 -0.73
CA TYR A 155 -9.53 16.77 -2.03
C TYR A 155 -10.87 16.37 -2.65
N LEU A 156 -11.80 15.78 -1.89
CA LEU A 156 -13.15 15.40 -2.35
C LEU A 156 -14.00 16.59 -2.75
N ASN A 157 -13.74 17.75 -2.18
CA ASN A 157 -14.44 19.00 -2.47
C ASN A 157 -13.69 19.91 -3.46
N LYS A 158 -12.59 19.42 -4.05
CA LYS A 158 -11.83 20.20 -5.04
C LYS A 158 -12.73 20.59 -6.22
N GLY A 159 -12.78 21.89 -6.51
CA GLY A 159 -13.63 22.45 -7.57
C GLY A 159 -15.10 22.68 -7.18
N LYS A 160 -15.48 22.41 -5.92
CA LYS A 160 -16.81 22.73 -5.39
C LYS A 160 -16.72 24.01 -4.54
N GLU A 161 -17.79 24.78 -4.51
CA GLU A 161 -17.94 25.89 -3.57
C GLU A 161 -18.29 25.33 -2.20
N THR A 162 -17.42 25.56 -1.21
CA THR A 162 -17.58 25.06 0.16
C THR A 162 -18.18 26.12 1.07
N LEU A 163 -19.07 25.71 1.99
CA LEU A 163 -19.77 26.61 2.91
C LEU A 163 -18.98 26.91 4.20
N ASN A 164 -18.00 26.06 4.51
CA ASN A 164 -17.20 26.15 5.73
C ASN A 164 -15.80 25.54 5.52
N GLU A 165 -14.87 25.88 6.38
CA GLU A 165 -13.60 25.12 6.49
C GLU A 165 -13.88 23.71 7.03
N PRO A 166 -13.01 22.70 6.72
CA PRO A 166 -13.18 21.35 7.25
C PRO A 166 -13.26 21.36 8.77
N ILE A 167 -14.29 20.73 9.30
CA ILE A 167 -14.44 20.47 10.73
C ILE A 167 -13.79 19.10 11.00
N TYR A 168 -12.92 19.05 11.99
CA TYR A 168 -12.19 17.84 12.37
C TYR A 168 -12.26 17.61 13.87
N PHE A 169 -12.43 16.38 14.26
CA PHE A 169 -12.26 15.94 15.65
C PHE A 169 -11.74 14.50 15.70
N SER A 170 -11.06 14.18 16.77
CA SER A 170 -10.60 12.82 17.08
C SER A 170 -10.86 12.51 18.54
N ALA A 171 -11.09 11.23 18.84
CA ALA A 171 -11.20 10.71 20.19
C ALA A 171 -10.48 9.37 20.27
N GLU A 172 -9.86 9.12 21.40
CA GLU A 172 -9.15 7.88 21.70
C GLU A 172 -9.59 7.36 23.06
N ASN A 173 -9.84 6.05 23.15
CA ASN A 173 -10.12 5.35 24.39
C ASN A 173 -9.43 3.99 24.40
N ALA A 174 -9.74 3.15 25.41
CA ALA A 174 -9.17 1.80 25.52
C ALA A 174 -9.55 0.86 24.36
N ASP A 175 -10.67 1.13 23.68
CA ASP A 175 -11.19 0.29 22.60
C ASP A 175 -10.68 0.70 21.23
N GLY A 176 -10.18 1.94 21.08
CA GLY A 176 -9.62 2.43 19.82
C GLY A 176 -9.64 3.95 19.64
N THR A 177 -9.28 4.35 18.43
CA THR A 177 -9.25 5.75 18.01
C THR A 177 -10.29 5.99 16.91
N VAL A 178 -11.02 7.08 17.01
CA VAL A 178 -11.94 7.57 15.99
C VAL A 178 -11.48 8.93 15.50
N GLU A 179 -11.48 9.12 14.18
CA GLU A 179 -11.22 10.41 13.54
C GLU A 179 -12.38 10.74 12.59
N VAL A 180 -12.84 11.98 12.60
CA VAL A 180 -13.90 12.47 11.72
C VAL A 180 -13.46 13.78 11.11
N ALA A 181 -13.62 13.92 9.78
CA ALA A 181 -13.52 15.19 9.07
C ALA A 181 -14.75 15.38 8.21
N MET A 182 -15.33 16.60 8.22
CA MET A 182 -16.52 16.94 7.45
C MET A 182 -16.48 18.35 6.92
N GLN A 183 -17.10 18.55 5.76
CA GLN A 183 -17.23 19.85 5.12
C GLN A 183 -18.49 19.88 4.28
N TRP A 184 -19.20 20.98 4.25
CA TRP A 184 -20.38 21.18 3.41
C TRP A 184 -20.04 21.98 2.16
N SER A 185 -20.73 21.68 1.07
CA SER A 185 -20.64 22.41 -0.20
C SER A 185 -22.04 22.79 -0.70
N THR A 186 -22.11 23.76 -1.61
CA THR A 186 -23.34 24.16 -2.29
C THR A 186 -23.77 23.15 -3.37
N SER A 187 -22.95 22.15 -3.65
CA SER A 187 -23.24 21.14 -4.67
C SER A 187 -24.38 20.22 -4.23
N TYR A 188 -25.40 20.08 -5.08
CA TYR A 188 -26.49 19.12 -4.92
C TYR A 188 -26.11 17.68 -5.29
N SER A 189 -24.87 17.44 -5.65
CA SER A 189 -24.36 16.06 -5.83
C SER A 189 -24.41 15.32 -4.50
N THR A 190 -24.77 14.06 -4.56
CA THR A 190 -24.92 13.12 -3.44
C THR A 190 -23.87 13.34 -2.34
N ASN A 191 -24.34 13.37 -1.12
CA ASN A 191 -23.47 13.39 0.06
C ASN A 191 -22.48 12.25 -0.03
N SER A 192 -21.19 12.58 -0.17
CA SER A 192 -20.13 11.60 -0.13
C SER A 192 -19.81 11.34 1.34
N VAL A 193 -20.28 10.22 1.88
CA VAL A 193 -19.86 9.71 3.17
C VAL A 193 -18.93 8.55 2.91
N MET A 194 -17.73 8.63 3.44
CA MET A 194 -16.75 7.53 3.37
C MET A 194 -16.41 7.11 4.79
N ALA A 195 -16.46 5.81 5.05
CA ALA A 195 -16.13 5.26 6.35
C ALA A 195 -15.06 4.18 6.19
N PHE A 196 -14.11 4.16 7.11
CA PHE A 196 -12.97 3.24 7.09
C PHE A 196 -12.77 2.62 8.47
N ALA A 197 -12.50 1.33 8.50
CA ALA A 197 -12.05 0.62 9.68
C ALA A 197 -10.63 0.10 9.42
N ASN A 198 -9.63 0.60 10.16
CA ASN A 198 -8.23 0.24 9.98
C ASN A 198 -7.79 0.34 8.51
N ASN A 199 -8.06 1.47 7.85
CA ASN A 199 -7.73 1.76 6.44
C ASN A 199 -8.50 0.92 5.40
N ILE A 200 -9.51 0.16 5.81
CA ILE A 200 -10.37 -0.60 4.90
C ILE A 200 -11.70 0.15 4.77
N ASN A 201 -12.07 0.47 3.52
CA ASN A 201 -13.37 1.07 3.21
C ASN A 201 -14.50 0.11 3.64
N THR A 202 -15.50 0.63 4.34
CA THR A 202 -16.62 -0.15 4.91
C THR A 202 -17.92 0.00 4.11
N HIS A 203 -17.91 0.69 2.96
CA HIS A 203 -19.04 0.85 2.05
C HIS A 203 -18.80 0.18 0.71
#